data_9348665b45add8395160c6a5a471237a
#
_entry.id   9348665b45add8395160c6a5a471237a
#
_cell.length_a   1.000
_cell.length_b   1.000
_cell.length_c   1.000
_cell.angle_alpha   90.00
_cell.angle_beta   90.00
_cell.angle_gamma   90.00
#
_symmetry.space_group_name_H-M   'P 1'
#
loop_
_entity.id
_entity.type
_entity.pdbx_description
1 polymer ?
#
loop_
_entity_poly.entity_id
_entity_poly.type
_entity_poly.pdbx_seq_one_letter_code
_entity_poly.pdbx_strand_id
1 'polypeptide(L)'
;KLGLGLVGCAAVLMMVSGAWALQSGGVEVGDLETGSVVGQAFKELPVDLDIYATEVGALKILYPPTSVLDLKNRPGTPVLVRVTNKSAAERGFHMTAAENQSAPTVLNVKIVLKPGETKYIGIPTSDLLYAAGSTFVYRDQLNPKDAGGKLMLIK
;
A
#
# COMPACT_ATOMS: atom_id res chain seq x y z
N LYS A 1 -32.89 -21.93 -56.50
CA LYS A 1 -31.57 -21.34 -56.24
C LYS A 1 -31.53 -20.98 -54.81
N LEU A 2 -30.75 -21.75 -54.06
CA LEU A 2 -30.52 -21.58 -52.62
C LEU A 2 -29.56 -20.42 -52.40
N GLY A 3 -29.91 -19.51 -51.45
CA GLY A 3 -29.02 -18.51 -50.86
C GLY A 3 -28.77 -18.87 -49.41
N LEU A 4 -27.55 -19.32 -49.11
CA LEU A 4 -27.10 -19.57 -47.76
C LEU A 4 -26.76 -18.23 -47.07
N GLY A 5 -27.50 -17.88 -46.03
CA GLY A 5 -27.16 -16.78 -45.13
C GLY A 5 -26.19 -17.24 -44.03
N LEU A 6 -24.99 -16.70 -44.05
CA LEU A 6 -24.00 -16.89 -42.97
C LEU A 6 -24.39 -16.05 -41.76
N VAL A 7 -24.76 -16.70 -40.68
CA VAL A 7 -24.91 -16.06 -39.36
C VAL A 7 -23.57 -16.01 -38.71
N GLY A 8 -22.95 -14.82 -38.65
CA GLY A 8 -21.73 -14.56 -37.92
C GLY A 8 -22.02 -14.46 -36.43
N CYS A 9 -21.60 -15.46 -35.65
CA CYS A 9 -21.52 -15.37 -34.20
C CYS A 9 -20.33 -14.49 -33.80
N ALA A 10 -20.60 -13.26 -33.38
CA ALA A 10 -19.62 -12.43 -32.69
C ALA A 10 -19.45 -12.92 -31.24
N ALA A 11 -18.37 -13.64 -30.98
CA ALA A 11 -17.99 -13.98 -29.63
C ALA A 11 -17.41 -12.72 -28.93
N VAL A 12 -18.22 -12.16 -28.04
CA VAL A 12 -17.73 -11.10 -27.13
C VAL A 12 -16.85 -11.75 -26.06
N LEU A 13 -15.53 -11.64 -26.22
CA LEU A 13 -14.59 -11.96 -25.15
C LEU A 13 -14.74 -10.89 -24.06
N MET A 14 -15.45 -11.20 -22.99
CA MET A 14 -15.37 -10.45 -21.74
C MET A 14 -13.99 -10.74 -21.11
N MET A 15 -13.08 -9.79 -21.24
CA MET A 15 -11.87 -9.78 -20.44
C MET A 15 -12.28 -9.44 -19.00
N VAL A 16 -12.37 -10.45 -18.18
CA VAL A 16 -12.45 -10.29 -16.72
C VAL A 16 -11.05 -9.87 -16.28
N SER A 17 -10.82 -8.58 -16.11
CA SER A 17 -9.66 -8.05 -15.42
C SER A 17 -9.80 -8.40 -13.95
N GLY A 18 -9.29 -9.56 -13.55
CA GLY A 18 -9.16 -9.95 -12.17
C GLY A 18 -8.21 -8.96 -11.50
N ALA A 19 -8.73 -8.19 -10.54
CA ALA A 19 -7.90 -7.44 -9.63
C ALA A 19 -7.08 -8.44 -8.80
N TRP A 20 -5.81 -8.58 -9.12
CA TRP A 20 -4.87 -9.37 -8.34
C TRP A 20 -4.49 -8.54 -7.13
N ALA A 21 -5.04 -8.86 -5.96
CA ALA A 21 -4.53 -8.34 -4.70
C ALA A 21 -3.08 -8.85 -4.54
N LEU A 22 -2.13 -7.94 -4.54
CA LEU A 22 -0.74 -8.26 -4.27
C LEU A 22 -0.60 -8.53 -2.76
N GLN A 23 -0.48 -9.80 -2.39
CA GLN A 23 -0.10 -10.19 -1.04
C GLN A 23 1.42 -10.20 -0.94
N SER A 24 1.98 -9.41 -0.04
CA SER A 24 3.38 -9.46 0.34
C SER A 24 3.47 -9.56 1.86
N GLY A 25 3.97 -10.67 2.37
CA GLY A 25 4.24 -10.88 3.80
C GLY A 25 3.00 -10.85 4.70
N GLY A 26 1.85 -11.38 4.25
CA GLY A 26 0.60 -11.37 5.01
C GLY A 26 -0.14 -10.03 5.02
N VAL A 27 0.36 -9.03 4.30
CA VAL A 27 -0.25 -7.72 4.14
C VAL A 27 -1.06 -7.69 2.84
N GLU A 28 -2.34 -7.39 2.94
CA GLU A 28 -3.20 -7.16 1.79
C GLU A 28 -3.02 -5.73 1.30
N VAL A 29 -2.52 -5.59 0.07
CA VAL A 29 -2.37 -4.30 -0.60
C VAL A 29 -3.48 -4.18 -1.63
N GLY A 30 -4.40 -3.26 -1.44
CA GLY A 30 -5.50 -3.01 -2.36
C GLY A 30 -5.79 -1.52 -2.51
N ASP A 31 -6.46 -1.19 -3.60
CA ASP A 31 -7.12 0.10 -3.72
C ASP A 31 -8.43 0.02 -2.95
N LEU A 32 -8.62 0.89 -1.95
CA LEU A 32 -9.93 1.09 -1.37
C LEU A 32 -10.80 1.79 -2.43
N GLU A 33 -11.65 1.01 -3.11
CA GLU A 33 -12.66 1.62 -3.94
C GLU A 33 -13.61 2.43 -3.06
N THR A 34 -13.57 3.73 -3.19
CA THR A 34 -14.57 4.63 -2.64
C THR A 34 -15.83 4.56 -3.51
N GLY A 35 -16.53 3.44 -3.42
CA GLY A 35 -17.81 3.26 -4.07
C GLY A 35 -18.94 3.40 -3.05
N SER A 36 -19.85 4.34 -3.22
CA SER A 36 -21.10 4.29 -2.48
C SER A 36 -21.96 3.16 -3.05
N VAL A 37 -22.12 2.09 -2.32
CA VAL A 37 -23.23 1.17 -2.53
C VAL A 37 -24.49 1.94 -2.15
N VAL A 38 -25.45 2.04 -3.08
CA VAL A 38 -26.70 2.75 -2.86
C VAL A 38 -27.34 2.31 -1.54
N GLY A 39 -27.40 3.20 -0.56
CA GLY A 39 -28.03 2.97 0.74
C GLY A 39 -27.10 2.74 1.93
N GLN A 40 -25.77 2.68 1.77
CA GLN A 40 -24.84 2.61 2.89
C GLN A 40 -23.81 3.74 2.81
N ALA A 41 -23.76 4.56 3.86
CA ALA A 41 -22.67 5.51 4.02
C ALA A 41 -21.39 4.73 4.39
N PHE A 42 -20.42 4.68 3.48
CA PHE A 42 -19.07 4.22 3.81
C PHE A 42 -18.44 5.23 4.78
N LYS A 43 -18.18 4.77 6.00
CA LYS A 43 -17.33 5.53 6.90
C LYS A 43 -15.89 5.22 6.51
N GLU A 44 -15.15 6.23 6.06
CA GLU A 44 -13.72 6.08 5.82
C GLU A 44 -13.06 5.55 7.10
N LEU A 45 -12.29 4.48 6.96
CA LEU A 45 -11.47 3.99 8.05
C LEU A 45 -10.42 5.05 8.39
N PRO A 46 -10.21 5.36 9.67
CA PRO A 46 -9.19 6.33 10.05
C PRO A 46 -7.82 5.82 9.61
N VAL A 47 -7.11 6.64 8.85
CA VAL A 47 -5.73 6.37 8.45
C VAL A 47 -4.83 6.66 9.65
N ASP A 48 -4.01 5.69 10.01
CA ASP A 48 -3.08 5.80 11.13
C ASP A 48 -1.77 6.45 10.75
N LEU A 49 -1.33 6.21 9.51
CA LEU A 49 -0.08 6.73 8.98
C LEU A 49 -0.27 7.17 7.54
N ASP A 50 0.04 8.43 7.28
CA ASP A 50 -0.05 9.04 5.96
C ASP A 50 1.36 9.36 5.44
N ILE A 51 1.73 8.74 4.33
CA ILE A 51 3.06 8.87 3.74
C ILE A 51 2.92 9.45 2.33
N TYR A 52 3.74 10.46 2.03
CA TYR A 52 3.79 11.09 0.73
C TYR A 52 5.15 10.88 0.08
N ALA A 53 5.18 10.33 -1.12
CA ALA A 53 6.32 10.42 -1.99
C ALA A 53 6.25 11.78 -2.70
N THR A 54 7.18 12.68 -2.41
CA THR A 54 7.15 14.07 -2.88
C THR A 54 8.54 14.58 -3.25
N GLU A 55 8.59 15.75 -3.85
CA GLU A 55 9.81 16.43 -4.24
C GLU A 55 9.85 17.80 -3.56
N VAL A 56 11.02 18.13 -2.98
CA VAL A 56 11.29 19.43 -2.38
C VAL A 56 12.55 20.00 -3.04
N GLY A 57 12.38 20.88 -4.00
CA GLY A 57 13.47 21.28 -4.88
C GLY A 57 14.00 20.09 -5.70
N ALA A 58 15.29 19.82 -5.60
CA ALA A 58 15.92 18.67 -6.25
C ALA A 58 15.87 17.39 -5.40
N LEU A 59 15.42 17.49 -4.15
CA LEU A 59 15.34 16.37 -3.21
C LEU A 59 14.05 15.60 -3.42
N LYS A 60 14.18 14.29 -3.60
CA LYS A 60 13.07 13.34 -3.61
C LYS A 60 13.02 12.66 -2.24
N ILE A 61 11.88 12.71 -1.60
CA ILE A 61 11.71 12.25 -0.23
C ILE A 61 10.43 11.44 -0.04
N LEU A 62 10.44 10.57 0.96
CA LEU A 62 9.23 10.04 1.58
C LEU A 62 8.97 10.84 2.87
N TYR A 63 7.83 11.51 2.93
CA TYR A 63 7.43 12.35 4.06
C TYR A 63 6.23 11.73 4.79
N PRO A 64 6.20 11.74 6.12
CA PRO A 64 7.15 12.34 7.04
C PRO A 64 8.44 11.50 7.21
N PRO A 65 9.57 12.12 7.55
CA PRO A 65 10.83 11.39 7.76
C PRO A 65 10.84 10.55 9.04
N THR A 66 9.95 10.87 9.97
CA THR A 66 9.75 10.10 11.22
C THR A 66 8.29 10.15 11.59
N SER A 67 7.72 8.99 11.90
CA SER A 67 6.39 8.82 12.45
C SER A 67 6.45 8.01 13.73
N VAL A 68 5.51 8.25 14.64
CA VAL A 68 5.36 7.51 15.89
C VAL A 68 3.95 6.95 15.96
N LEU A 69 3.83 5.68 16.30
CA LEU A 69 2.55 5.00 16.46
C LEU A 69 2.50 4.33 17.83
N ASP A 70 1.50 4.68 18.63
CA ASP A 70 1.22 4.04 19.92
C ASP A 70 0.31 2.82 19.72
N LEU A 71 0.82 1.64 20.08
CA LEU A 71 0.09 0.37 19.99
C LEU A 71 -0.46 -0.10 21.35
N LYS A 72 -0.10 0.55 22.47
CA LYS A 72 -0.47 0.09 23.82
C LYS A 72 -1.97 -0.01 24.04
N ASN A 73 -2.71 0.94 23.50
CA ASN A 73 -4.16 1.05 23.72
C ASN A 73 -4.95 0.68 22.46
N ARG A 74 -4.34 -0.02 21.53
CA ARG A 74 -4.97 -0.31 20.24
C ARG A 74 -5.79 -1.60 20.34
N PRO A 75 -7.10 -1.55 20.09
CA PRO A 75 -7.95 -2.74 20.13
C PRO A 75 -7.74 -3.56 18.86
N GLY A 76 -6.76 -4.42 18.76
CA GLY A 76 -6.63 -5.45 17.72
C GLY A 76 -6.94 -5.08 16.25
N THR A 77 -7.23 -3.81 15.97
CA THR A 77 -7.55 -3.32 14.63
C THR A 77 -6.26 -3.16 13.82
N PRO A 78 -6.27 -3.51 12.52
CA PRO A 78 -5.12 -3.30 11.65
C PRO A 78 -4.67 -1.84 11.64
N VAL A 79 -3.37 -1.62 11.48
CA VAL A 79 -2.81 -0.29 11.22
C VAL A 79 -2.99 0.03 9.75
N LEU A 80 -3.72 1.10 9.45
CA LEU A 80 -3.96 1.54 8.09
C LEU A 80 -2.94 2.61 7.68
N VAL A 81 -2.09 2.25 6.72
CA VAL A 81 -1.11 3.16 6.12
C VAL A 81 -1.60 3.60 4.75
N ARG A 82 -1.68 4.91 4.53
CA ARG A 82 -1.95 5.49 3.21
C ARG A 82 -0.66 6.00 2.61
N VAL A 83 -0.35 5.60 1.38
CA VAL A 83 0.83 6.07 0.65
C VAL A 83 0.36 6.76 -0.62
N THR A 84 0.74 8.01 -0.80
CA THR A 84 0.37 8.82 -1.97
C THR A 84 1.62 9.30 -2.70
N ASN A 85 1.67 9.06 -4.00
CA ASN A 85 2.71 9.62 -4.86
C ASN A 85 2.30 11.01 -5.36
N LYS A 86 2.92 12.05 -4.81
CA LYS A 86 2.71 13.46 -5.23
C LYS A 86 3.77 13.94 -6.24
N SER A 87 4.66 13.06 -6.67
CA SER A 87 5.68 13.41 -7.67
C SER A 87 5.18 13.16 -9.10
N ALA A 88 5.90 13.70 -10.07
CA ALA A 88 5.60 13.51 -11.48
C ALA A 88 6.11 12.18 -12.05
N ALA A 89 6.89 11.41 -11.29
CA ALA A 89 7.46 10.14 -11.70
C ALA A 89 6.89 8.98 -10.87
N GLU A 90 7.04 7.77 -11.38
CA GLU A 90 6.73 6.55 -10.64
C GLU A 90 7.64 6.42 -9.41
N ARG A 91 7.09 6.05 -8.28
CA ARG A 91 7.77 5.93 -6.99
C ARG A 91 7.55 4.55 -6.38
N GLY A 92 8.57 4.05 -5.73
CA GLY A 92 8.48 2.85 -4.92
C GLY A 92 8.22 3.17 -3.45
N PHE A 93 7.59 2.26 -2.76
CA PHE A 93 7.53 2.27 -1.30
C PHE A 93 7.89 0.88 -0.79
N HIS A 94 8.88 0.81 0.07
CA HIS A 94 9.34 -0.42 0.68
C HIS A 94 9.53 -0.18 2.17
N MET A 95 8.76 -0.88 3.00
CA MET A 95 8.86 -0.81 4.47
C MET A 95 9.29 -2.14 5.06
N THR A 96 10.31 -2.11 5.91
CA THR A 96 10.86 -3.28 6.61
C THR A 96 11.20 -2.94 8.06
N ALA A 97 11.36 -3.96 8.91
CA ALA A 97 11.96 -3.76 10.23
C ALA A 97 13.39 -3.21 10.09
N ALA A 98 13.78 -2.28 10.97
CA ALA A 98 15.13 -1.71 10.98
C ALA A 98 16.17 -2.70 11.49
N GLU A 99 15.77 -3.56 12.43
CA GLU A 99 16.62 -4.53 13.09
C GLU A 99 16.19 -5.96 12.75
N ASN A 100 17.17 -6.89 12.67
CA ASN A 100 16.95 -8.33 12.50
C ASN A 100 16.05 -8.75 11.33
N GLN A 101 16.49 -8.49 10.11
CA GLN A 101 15.80 -8.97 8.89
C GLN A 101 15.77 -10.50 8.75
N SER A 102 16.39 -11.24 9.67
CA SER A 102 16.46 -12.70 9.66
C SER A 102 15.36 -13.40 10.45
N ALA A 103 14.48 -12.66 11.11
CA ALA A 103 13.36 -13.24 11.86
C ALA A 103 12.27 -13.78 10.89
N PRO A 104 11.65 -14.92 11.18
CA PRO A 104 10.66 -15.55 10.30
C PRO A 104 9.39 -14.73 10.04
N THR A 105 9.14 -13.70 10.84
CA THR A 105 8.01 -12.76 10.70
C THR A 105 8.52 -11.36 10.40
N VAL A 106 9.19 -11.20 9.27
CA VAL A 106 9.68 -9.87 8.86
C VAL A 106 8.59 -9.18 8.04
N LEU A 107 8.07 -8.08 8.57
CA LEU A 107 7.23 -7.19 7.78
C LEU A 107 8.04 -6.69 6.58
N ASN A 108 7.57 -7.00 5.38
CA ASN A 108 8.22 -6.64 4.13
C ASN A 108 7.15 -6.19 3.12
N VAL A 109 6.84 -4.90 3.15
CA VAL A 109 5.83 -4.31 2.28
C VAL A 109 6.52 -3.64 1.10
N LYS A 110 6.14 -4.02 -0.12
CA LYS A 110 6.65 -3.41 -1.35
C LYS A 110 5.49 -3.06 -2.27
N ILE A 111 5.39 -1.79 -2.63
CA ILE A 111 4.44 -1.31 -3.62
C ILE A 111 5.10 -0.32 -4.58
N VAL A 112 4.50 -0.18 -5.75
CA VAL A 112 4.86 0.83 -6.74
C VAL A 112 3.65 1.72 -6.96
N LEU A 113 3.87 3.03 -7.03
CA LEU A 113 2.82 4.03 -7.22
C LEU A 113 3.10 4.87 -8.47
N LYS A 114 2.13 4.95 -9.34
CA LYS A 114 2.15 5.89 -10.48
C LYS A 114 2.03 7.34 -9.98
N PRO A 115 2.39 8.32 -10.81
CA PRO A 115 2.15 9.73 -10.49
C PRO A 115 0.69 9.99 -10.09
N GLY A 116 0.49 10.63 -8.93
CA GLY A 116 -0.84 10.94 -8.38
C GLY A 116 -1.57 9.76 -7.72
N GLU A 117 -1.03 8.56 -7.78
CA GLU A 117 -1.68 7.37 -7.22
C GLU A 117 -1.59 7.33 -5.69
N THR A 118 -2.67 6.84 -5.07
CA THR A 118 -2.74 6.56 -3.63
C THR A 118 -3.05 5.08 -3.42
N LYS A 119 -2.29 4.44 -2.52
CA LYS A 119 -2.52 3.06 -2.10
C LYS A 119 -2.64 2.97 -0.59
N TYR A 120 -3.45 2.01 -0.15
CA TYR A 120 -3.68 1.74 1.27
C TYR A 120 -3.09 0.38 1.63
N ILE A 121 -2.47 0.30 2.80
CA ILE A 121 -1.81 -0.89 3.31
C ILE A 121 -2.37 -1.17 4.70
N GLY A 122 -3.06 -2.29 4.85
CA GLY A 122 -3.49 -2.78 6.16
C GLY A 122 -2.41 -3.67 6.78
N ILE A 123 -1.85 -3.25 7.89
CA ILE A 123 -0.83 -4.03 8.60
C ILE A 123 -1.46 -4.63 9.85
N PRO A 124 -1.50 -5.97 10.00
CA PRO A 124 -1.96 -6.59 11.23
C PRO A 124 -1.17 -6.07 12.43
N THR A 125 -1.87 -5.66 13.48
CA THR A 125 -1.22 -5.15 14.71
C THR A 125 -0.28 -6.18 15.32
N SER A 126 -0.60 -7.48 15.20
CA SER A 126 0.25 -8.59 15.61
C SER A 126 1.63 -8.54 14.96
N ASP A 127 1.69 -8.26 13.65
CA ASP A 127 2.95 -8.25 12.91
C ASP A 127 3.89 -7.12 13.38
N LEU A 128 3.30 -6.02 13.84
CA LEU A 128 4.03 -4.91 14.44
C LEU A 128 4.45 -5.20 15.89
N LEU A 129 3.56 -5.80 16.69
CA LEU A 129 3.82 -6.12 18.10
C LEU A 129 4.89 -7.19 18.27
N TYR A 130 4.83 -8.25 17.47
CA TYR A 130 5.75 -9.39 17.57
C TYR A 130 7.02 -9.24 16.72
N ALA A 131 7.12 -8.19 15.89
CA ALA A 131 8.36 -7.89 15.20
C ALA A 131 9.49 -7.61 16.20
N ALA A 132 10.69 -8.06 15.87
CA ALA A 132 11.88 -7.70 16.61
C ALA A 132 12.13 -6.20 16.50
N GLY A 133 12.34 -5.55 17.64
CA GLY A 133 12.53 -4.10 17.70
C GLY A 133 11.23 -3.30 17.63
N SER A 134 11.37 -2.01 17.66
CA SER A 134 10.26 -1.04 17.65
C SER A 134 10.40 -0.01 16.53
N THR A 135 11.30 -0.24 15.58
CA THR A 135 11.58 0.69 14.48
C THR A 135 11.46 -0.02 13.14
N PHE A 136 10.71 0.59 12.26
CA PHE A 136 10.61 0.21 10.85
C PHE A 136 11.17 1.32 10.01
N VAL A 137 11.79 0.97 8.89
CA VAL A 137 12.29 1.94 7.92
C VAL A 137 11.51 1.81 6.63
N TYR A 138 11.21 2.93 6.01
CA TYR A 138 10.61 2.96 4.68
C TYR A 138 11.45 3.79 3.72
N ARG A 139 11.56 3.32 2.50
CA ARG A 139 12.39 3.95 1.46
C ARG A 139 11.79 3.70 0.08
N ASP A 140 12.20 4.51 -0.88
CA ASP A 140 11.83 4.27 -2.27
C ASP A 140 12.68 3.13 -2.84
N GLN A 141 12.04 2.01 -3.18
CA GLN A 141 12.74 0.86 -3.75
C GLN A 141 13.21 1.08 -5.19
N LEU A 142 12.58 1.99 -5.93
CA LEU A 142 12.98 2.34 -7.29
C LEU A 142 14.13 3.36 -7.30
N ASN A 143 14.22 4.15 -6.23
CA ASN A 143 15.23 5.19 -6.07
C ASN A 143 15.87 5.09 -4.67
N PRO A 144 16.72 4.08 -4.43
CA PRO A 144 17.25 3.81 -3.07
C PRO A 144 18.15 4.91 -2.49
N LYS A 145 18.58 5.86 -3.32
CA LYS A 145 19.38 7.03 -2.90
C LYS A 145 18.53 8.18 -2.35
N ASP A 146 17.22 8.13 -2.60
CA ASP A 146 16.30 9.15 -2.11
C ASP A 146 16.10 9.04 -0.59
N ALA A 147 15.76 10.16 0.04
CA ALA A 147 15.55 10.19 1.47
C ALA A 147 14.29 9.39 1.86
N GLY A 148 14.51 8.35 2.63
CA GLY A 148 13.44 7.56 3.25
C GLY A 148 13.02 8.12 4.61
N GLY A 149 12.26 7.29 5.35
CA GLY A 149 11.82 7.64 6.70
C GLY A 149 11.76 6.43 7.62
N LYS A 150 11.28 6.65 8.84
CA LYS A 150 11.15 5.63 9.86
C LYS A 150 9.81 5.75 10.59
N LEU A 151 9.27 4.59 10.96
CA LEU A 151 8.15 4.45 11.87
C LEU A 151 8.68 3.91 13.20
N MET A 152 8.40 4.59 14.29
CA MET A 152 8.73 4.17 15.65
C MET A 152 7.44 3.72 16.36
N LEU A 153 7.50 2.58 17.02
CA LEU A 153 6.37 2.03 17.77
C LEU A 153 6.57 2.21 19.26
N ILE A 154 5.50 2.60 19.94
CA ILE A 154 5.35 2.50 21.39
C ILE A 154 4.54 1.23 21.65
N LYS A 155 5.23 0.20 22.19
CA LYS A 155 4.66 -1.13 22.50
C LYS A 155 4.30 -1.27 23.97
#